data_7de4e7ff6b022f049dbb102a6f74fdf1
#
_entry.id   7de4e7ff6b022f049dbb102a6f74fdf1
#
_cell.length_a   1.000
_cell.length_b   1.000
_cell.length_c   1.000
_cell.angle_alpha   90.00
_cell.angle_beta   90.00
_cell.angle_gamma   90.00
#
_symmetry.space_group_name_H-M   'P 1'
#
loop_
_entity.id
_entity.type
_entity.pdbx_description
1 polymer ?
#
loop_
_entity_poly.entity_id
_entity_poly.type
_entity_poly.pdbx_seq_one_letter_code
_entity_poly.pdbx_strand_id
1 'polypeptide(L)'
;MVPTMAPARAESAASVDTLQRSLVAAYEVQDFTAALDALRQLRQLEPEELRWIEADATISTDRKDFTRALKAYDAAYELARGDAGAEARILNGRALAREGIYDWPNALTDYDEVLRLAETNGFAPDPYVLNSRGNVRGSLGRWNDAKDDYESAGDLFQNAKGFRNGASTTQRLDGAIYAYSNKALATAQLGDEAGALKQVEALTRRAPNSADVRAAAAALYYSAGRFGNAEDAWERACSREAGCAKYKDLDYVRRIRRWPPAMVDKLSAFLELKR
;
A
#
# COMPACT_ATOMS: atom_id res chain seq x y z
N MET A 1 -47.32 -34.24 -7.13
CA MET A 1 -46.74 -33.79 -5.85
C MET A 1 -45.29 -33.48 -6.10
N VAL A 2 -44.93 -32.22 -6.15
CA VAL A 2 -43.54 -31.77 -6.27
C VAL A 2 -43.01 -31.60 -4.84
N PRO A 3 -41.88 -32.21 -4.48
CA PRO A 3 -41.34 -32.05 -3.12
C PRO A 3 -40.83 -30.61 -2.91
N THR A 4 -41.36 -29.98 -1.89
CA THR A 4 -40.91 -28.67 -1.42
C THR A 4 -39.53 -28.80 -0.78
N MET A 5 -38.48 -28.45 -1.53
CA MET A 5 -37.10 -28.30 -1.04
C MET A 5 -36.84 -26.90 -0.48
N ALA A 6 -37.82 -26.25 0.11
CA ALA A 6 -37.71 -24.84 0.50
C ALA A 6 -37.11 -24.53 1.90
N PRO A 7 -37.28 -25.32 2.99
CA PRO A 7 -36.82 -24.86 4.32
C PRO A 7 -35.31 -24.93 4.54
N ALA A 8 -34.65 -25.99 4.16
CA ALA A 8 -33.22 -26.20 4.42
C ALA A 8 -32.31 -25.17 3.68
N ARG A 9 -32.70 -24.73 2.51
CA ARG A 9 -31.96 -23.71 1.72
C ARG A 9 -32.11 -22.30 2.32
N ALA A 10 -33.27 -22.00 2.90
CA ALA A 10 -33.54 -20.73 3.56
C ALA A 10 -32.80 -20.62 4.93
N GLU A 11 -32.75 -21.72 5.69
CA GLU A 11 -31.99 -21.78 6.94
C GLU A 11 -30.48 -21.69 6.71
N SER A 12 -29.95 -22.31 5.65
CA SER A 12 -28.55 -22.20 5.25
C SER A 12 -28.19 -20.76 4.82
N ALA A 13 -29.03 -20.09 4.03
CA ALA A 13 -28.81 -18.70 3.64
C ALA A 13 -28.83 -17.73 4.83
N ALA A 14 -29.78 -17.88 5.76
CA ALA A 14 -29.84 -17.09 6.98
C ALA A 14 -28.62 -17.30 7.89
N SER A 15 -28.05 -18.50 7.88
CA SER A 15 -26.81 -18.84 8.59
C SER A 15 -25.58 -18.16 7.96
N VAL A 16 -25.48 -18.18 6.61
CA VAL A 16 -24.39 -17.50 5.87
C VAL A 16 -24.42 -16.01 6.11
N ASP A 17 -25.57 -15.35 6.01
CA ASP A 17 -25.71 -13.91 6.26
C ASP A 17 -25.32 -13.51 7.70
N THR A 18 -25.64 -14.35 8.65
CA THR A 18 -25.28 -14.11 10.05
C THR A 18 -23.78 -14.23 10.29
N LEU A 19 -23.17 -15.28 9.76
CA LEU A 19 -21.74 -15.51 9.83
C LEU A 19 -20.95 -14.42 9.09
N GLN A 20 -21.44 -13.98 7.94
CA GLN A 20 -20.82 -12.88 7.18
C GLN A 20 -20.83 -11.58 7.97
N ARG A 21 -21.93 -11.24 8.63
CA ARG A 21 -21.98 -10.05 9.51
C ARG A 21 -21.03 -10.17 10.69
N SER A 22 -20.93 -11.36 11.29
CA SER A 22 -19.99 -11.62 12.38
C SER A 22 -18.54 -11.49 11.92
N LEU A 23 -18.21 -12.00 10.71
CA LEU A 23 -16.90 -11.87 10.09
C LEU A 23 -16.52 -10.39 9.92
N VAL A 24 -17.41 -9.61 9.31
CA VAL A 24 -17.16 -8.17 9.05
C VAL A 24 -16.98 -7.40 10.36
N ALA A 25 -17.90 -7.59 11.33
CA ALA A 25 -17.82 -6.92 12.63
C ALA A 25 -16.52 -7.24 13.39
N ALA A 26 -16.10 -8.51 13.39
CA ALA A 26 -14.86 -8.92 14.01
C ALA A 26 -13.63 -8.33 13.31
N TYR A 27 -13.65 -8.30 11.98
CA TYR A 27 -12.56 -7.72 11.18
C TYR A 27 -12.42 -6.20 11.41
N GLU A 28 -13.51 -5.46 11.46
CA GLU A 28 -13.52 -4.00 11.69
C GLU A 28 -12.87 -3.62 13.04
N VAL A 29 -13.05 -4.46 14.07
CA VAL A 29 -12.40 -4.24 15.37
C VAL A 29 -11.06 -4.95 15.51
N GLN A 30 -10.54 -5.52 14.42
CA GLN A 30 -9.28 -6.27 14.35
C GLN A 30 -9.22 -7.51 15.27
N ASP A 31 -10.37 -8.06 15.63
CA ASP A 31 -10.45 -9.38 16.26
C ASP A 31 -10.32 -10.48 15.18
N PHE A 32 -9.08 -10.65 14.71
CA PHE A 32 -8.80 -11.62 13.67
C PHE A 32 -9.07 -13.06 14.09
N THR A 33 -9.11 -13.36 15.38
CA THR A 33 -9.44 -14.71 15.87
C THR A 33 -10.92 -15.01 15.62
N ALA A 34 -11.79 -14.12 16.08
CA ALA A 34 -13.23 -14.24 15.84
C ALA A 34 -13.57 -14.20 14.34
N ALA A 35 -12.88 -13.34 13.57
CA ALA A 35 -13.05 -13.25 12.12
C ALA A 35 -12.72 -14.58 11.42
N LEU A 36 -11.59 -15.23 11.77
CA LEU A 36 -11.21 -16.51 11.21
C LEU A 36 -12.11 -17.68 11.66
N ASP A 37 -12.69 -17.60 12.85
CA ASP A 37 -13.65 -18.60 13.32
C ASP A 37 -14.98 -18.53 12.55
N ALA A 38 -15.49 -17.32 12.31
CA ALA A 38 -16.66 -17.12 11.46
C ALA A 38 -16.38 -17.57 10.01
N LEU A 39 -15.20 -17.21 9.47
CA LEU A 39 -14.78 -17.59 8.15
C LEU A 39 -14.65 -19.11 7.95
N ARG A 40 -14.14 -19.81 8.98
CA ARG A 40 -14.06 -21.29 8.95
C ARG A 40 -15.45 -21.92 8.81
N GLN A 41 -16.46 -21.40 9.50
CA GLN A 41 -17.84 -21.87 9.38
C GLN A 41 -18.43 -21.54 8.02
N LEU A 42 -18.19 -20.34 7.47
CA LEU A 42 -18.59 -19.97 6.11
C LEU A 42 -18.01 -20.92 5.06
N ARG A 43 -16.72 -21.25 5.17
CA ARG A 43 -16.06 -22.18 4.25
C ARG A 43 -16.52 -23.64 4.41
N GLN A 44 -17.11 -24.02 5.52
CA GLN A 44 -17.78 -25.33 5.65
C GLN A 44 -19.12 -25.36 4.94
N LEU A 45 -19.82 -24.22 4.90
CA LEU A 45 -21.12 -24.11 4.21
C LEU A 45 -20.94 -23.90 2.69
N GLU A 46 -19.94 -23.14 2.30
CA GLU A 46 -19.65 -22.72 0.91
C GLU A 46 -18.14 -22.88 0.62
N PRO A 47 -17.63 -24.11 0.44
CA PRO A 47 -16.19 -24.38 0.39
C PRO A 47 -15.46 -23.79 -0.84
N GLU A 48 -16.18 -23.65 -1.97
CA GLU A 48 -15.63 -23.13 -3.24
C GLU A 48 -15.98 -21.66 -3.50
N GLU A 49 -16.62 -21.00 -2.52
CA GLU A 49 -17.00 -19.60 -2.66
C GLU A 49 -15.76 -18.71 -2.58
N LEU A 50 -15.41 -18.09 -3.71
CA LEU A 50 -14.19 -17.29 -3.90
C LEU A 50 -14.01 -16.20 -2.82
N ARG A 51 -15.11 -15.50 -2.47
CA ARG A 51 -15.08 -14.40 -1.48
C ARG A 51 -14.57 -14.84 -0.10
N TRP A 52 -14.82 -16.10 0.31
CA TRP A 52 -14.34 -16.61 1.59
C TRP A 52 -12.86 -16.97 1.56
N ILE A 53 -12.37 -17.42 0.41
CA ILE A 53 -10.96 -17.73 0.21
C ILE A 53 -10.15 -16.43 0.13
N GLU A 54 -10.66 -15.43 -0.56
CA GLU A 54 -10.06 -14.09 -0.59
C GLU A 54 -10.05 -13.44 0.82
N ALA A 55 -11.14 -13.58 1.58
CA ALA A 55 -11.20 -13.08 2.96
C ALA A 55 -10.15 -13.74 3.85
N ASP A 56 -9.95 -15.07 3.74
CA ASP A 56 -8.87 -15.79 4.46
C ASP A 56 -7.50 -15.22 4.11
N ALA A 57 -7.23 -15.01 2.82
CA ALA A 57 -5.98 -14.46 2.36
C ALA A 57 -5.73 -13.04 2.90
N THR A 58 -6.75 -12.18 2.83
CA THR A 58 -6.66 -10.79 3.31
C THR A 58 -6.44 -10.73 4.81
N ILE A 59 -7.25 -11.43 5.61
CA ILE A 59 -7.12 -11.47 7.08
C ILE A 59 -5.75 -12.03 7.47
N SER A 60 -5.27 -13.06 6.77
CA SER A 60 -3.95 -13.64 7.04
C SER A 60 -2.82 -12.65 6.71
N THR A 61 -2.96 -11.84 5.65
CA THR A 61 -2.00 -10.79 5.30
C THR A 61 -1.94 -9.72 6.41
N ASP A 62 -3.10 -9.25 6.89
CA ASP A 62 -3.18 -8.23 7.94
C ASP A 62 -2.61 -8.72 9.28
N ARG A 63 -2.79 -10.01 9.57
CA ARG A 63 -2.15 -10.68 10.71
C ARG A 63 -0.66 -10.95 10.53
N LYS A 64 -0.11 -10.68 9.35
CA LYS A 64 1.27 -11.02 8.96
C LYS A 64 1.56 -12.53 8.93
N ASP A 65 0.53 -13.35 8.80
CA ASP A 65 0.67 -14.77 8.49
C ASP A 65 0.78 -14.97 6.97
N PHE A 66 1.89 -14.51 6.43
CA PHE A 66 2.09 -14.47 4.99
C PHE A 66 2.13 -15.86 4.35
N THR A 67 2.56 -16.88 5.09
CA THR A 67 2.56 -18.26 4.60
C THR A 67 1.15 -18.75 4.33
N ARG A 68 0.22 -18.48 5.24
CA ARG A 68 -1.20 -18.80 5.06
C ARG A 68 -1.83 -17.94 3.97
N ALA A 69 -1.54 -16.65 3.99
CA ALA A 69 -2.04 -15.70 3.00
C ALA A 69 -1.71 -16.13 1.57
N LEU A 70 -0.46 -16.47 1.28
CA LEU A 70 -0.02 -16.89 -0.04
C LEU A 70 -0.72 -18.16 -0.51
N LYS A 71 -0.88 -19.17 0.35
CA LYS A 71 -1.63 -20.39 0.01
C LYS A 71 -3.09 -20.09 -0.33
N ALA A 72 -3.73 -19.19 0.42
CA ALA A 72 -5.10 -18.80 0.17
C ALA A 72 -5.23 -17.98 -1.13
N TYR A 73 -4.30 -17.05 -1.39
CA TYR A 73 -4.28 -16.33 -2.68
C TYR A 73 -4.04 -17.24 -3.87
N ASP A 74 -3.15 -18.23 -3.77
CA ASP A 74 -2.92 -19.18 -4.85
C ASP A 74 -4.20 -19.99 -5.15
N ALA A 75 -4.90 -20.45 -4.12
CA ALA A 75 -6.18 -21.14 -4.29
C ALA A 75 -7.27 -20.22 -4.87
N ALA A 76 -7.35 -18.98 -4.42
CA ALA A 76 -8.29 -17.99 -4.94
C ALA A 76 -8.01 -17.68 -6.42
N TYR A 77 -6.74 -17.57 -6.81
CA TYR A 77 -6.35 -17.28 -8.18
C TYR A 77 -6.78 -18.37 -9.16
N GLU A 78 -6.66 -19.64 -8.78
CA GLU A 78 -7.12 -20.75 -9.61
C GLU A 78 -8.64 -20.72 -9.84
N LEU A 79 -9.42 -20.32 -8.83
CA LEU A 79 -10.88 -20.18 -8.95
C LEU A 79 -11.31 -18.93 -9.74
N ALA A 80 -10.50 -17.90 -9.73
CA ALA A 80 -10.80 -16.63 -10.38
C ALA A 80 -10.46 -16.59 -11.87
N ARG A 81 -9.82 -17.64 -12.40
CA ARG A 81 -9.35 -17.68 -13.79
C ARG A 81 -10.45 -17.36 -14.80
N GLY A 82 -10.18 -16.38 -15.65
CA GLY A 82 -11.12 -15.89 -16.66
C GLY A 82 -11.98 -14.69 -16.19
N ASP A 83 -11.92 -14.31 -14.91
CA ASP A 83 -12.46 -13.05 -14.40
C ASP A 83 -11.31 -12.06 -14.13
N ALA A 84 -11.03 -11.21 -15.10
CA ALA A 84 -9.91 -10.26 -15.02
C ALA A 84 -9.99 -9.33 -13.79
N GLY A 85 -11.20 -9.00 -13.33
CA GLY A 85 -11.40 -8.17 -12.14
C GLY A 85 -11.04 -8.92 -10.85
N ALA A 86 -11.46 -10.18 -10.73
CA ALA A 86 -11.11 -11.03 -9.61
C ALA A 86 -9.61 -11.38 -9.62
N GLU A 87 -9.07 -11.76 -10.78
CA GLU A 87 -7.62 -12.03 -10.94
C GLU A 87 -6.78 -10.84 -10.49
N ALA A 88 -7.08 -9.63 -10.97
CA ALA A 88 -6.33 -8.43 -10.61
C ALA A 88 -6.38 -8.14 -9.10
N ARG A 89 -7.54 -8.31 -8.47
CA ARG A 89 -7.73 -8.10 -7.02
C ARG A 89 -6.92 -9.10 -6.21
N ILE A 90 -6.94 -10.37 -6.59
CA ILE A 90 -6.20 -11.45 -5.93
C ILE A 90 -4.71 -11.27 -6.10
N LEU A 91 -4.24 -10.98 -7.31
CA LEU A 91 -2.82 -10.74 -7.59
C LEU A 91 -2.28 -9.54 -6.82
N ASN A 92 -3.06 -8.45 -6.70
CA ASN A 92 -2.68 -7.31 -5.88
C ASN A 92 -2.51 -7.70 -4.39
N GLY A 93 -3.44 -8.47 -3.83
CA GLY A 93 -3.33 -8.96 -2.46
C GLY A 93 -2.15 -9.91 -2.28
N ARG A 94 -1.91 -10.82 -3.24
CA ARG A 94 -0.77 -11.74 -3.22
C ARG A 94 0.58 -11.00 -3.30
N ALA A 95 0.66 -9.96 -4.12
CA ALA A 95 1.83 -9.10 -4.20
C ALA A 95 2.14 -8.44 -2.85
N LEU A 96 1.13 -7.89 -2.15
CA LEU A 96 1.29 -7.33 -0.80
C LEU A 96 1.79 -8.38 0.22
N ALA A 97 1.26 -9.61 0.16
CA ALA A 97 1.74 -10.69 1.02
C ALA A 97 3.20 -11.08 0.71
N ARG A 98 3.59 -11.08 -0.59
CA ARG A 98 4.99 -11.30 -1.03
C ARG A 98 5.92 -10.18 -0.59
N GLU A 99 5.46 -8.93 -0.61
CA GLU A 99 6.22 -7.81 -0.03
C GLU A 99 6.48 -8.02 1.47
N GLY A 100 5.51 -8.57 2.20
CA GLY A 100 5.63 -8.85 3.63
C GLY A 100 6.75 -9.86 3.97
N ILE A 101 7.11 -10.74 3.05
CA ILE A 101 8.23 -11.69 3.17
C ILE A 101 9.46 -11.30 2.36
N TYR A 102 9.50 -10.08 1.82
CA TYR A 102 10.60 -9.55 0.99
C TYR A 102 10.83 -10.31 -0.33
N ASP A 103 9.83 -11.02 -0.83
CA ASP A 103 9.88 -11.68 -2.15
C ASP A 103 9.57 -10.67 -3.26
N TRP A 104 10.50 -9.73 -3.45
CA TRP A 104 10.34 -8.62 -4.39
C TRP A 104 10.16 -9.06 -5.85
N PRO A 105 10.90 -10.07 -6.37
CA PRO A 105 10.75 -10.49 -7.76
C PRO A 105 9.35 -11.00 -8.07
N ASN A 106 8.80 -11.84 -7.21
CA ASN A 106 7.47 -12.39 -7.41
C ASN A 106 6.36 -11.36 -7.14
N ALA A 107 6.56 -10.44 -6.16
CA ALA A 107 5.66 -9.31 -5.96
C ALA A 107 5.60 -8.41 -7.20
N LEU A 108 6.75 -8.14 -7.84
CA LEU A 108 6.81 -7.37 -9.08
C LEU A 108 6.04 -8.05 -10.21
N THR A 109 6.19 -9.36 -10.37
CA THR A 109 5.48 -10.15 -11.38
C THR A 109 3.96 -10.03 -11.20
N ASP A 110 3.46 -10.12 -9.96
CA ASP A 110 2.03 -9.97 -9.70
C ASP A 110 1.52 -8.55 -10.02
N TYR A 111 2.25 -7.50 -9.63
CA TYR A 111 1.87 -6.12 -9.96
C TYR A 111 1.92 -5.84 -11.46
N ASP A 112 2.91 -6.36 -12.17
CA ASP A 112 3.00 -6.22 -13.62
C ASP A 112 1.79 -6.88 -14.30
N GLU A 113 1.35 -8.05 -13.81
CA GLU A 113 0.16 -8.73 -14.33
C GLU A 113 -1.14 -7.98 -14.00
N VAL A 114 -1.29 -7.41 -12.79
CA VAL A 114 -2.44 -6.55 -12.44
C VAL A 114 -2.58 -5.39 -13.43
N LEU A 115 -1.47 -4.71 -13.73
CA LEU A 115 -1.49 -3.57 -14.64
C LEU A 115 -1.72 -4.00 -16.10
N ARG A 116 -1.18 -5.15 -16.51
CA ARG A 116 -1.46 -5.74 -17.83
C ARG A 116 -2.94 -6.09 -17.99
N LEU A 117 -3.55 -6.68 -16.96
CA LEU A 117 -4.99 -6.99 -16.95
C LEU A 117 -5.83 -5.72 -17.06
N ALA A 118 -5.46 -4.66 -16.35
CA ALA A 118 -6.15 -3.38 -16.45
C ALA A 118 -6.07 -2.82 -17.88
N GLU A 119 -4.89 -2.76 -18.48
CA GLU A 119 -4.68 -2.27 -19.84
C GLU A 119 -5.46 -3.09 -20.87
N THR A 120 -5.36 -4.43 -20.82
CA THR A 120 -6.01 -5.34 -21.77
C THR A 120 -7.54 -5.24 -21.74
N ASN A 121 -8.10 -4.94 -20.57
CA ASN A 121 -9.56 -4.81 -20.39
C ASN A 121 -10.05 -3.35 -20.45
N GLY A 122 -9.21 -2.41 -20.84
CA GLY A 122 -9.57 -1.00 -20.98
C GLY A 122 -9.87 -0.27 -19.67
N PHE A 123 -9.35 -0.76 -18.54
CA PHE A 123 -9.43 -0.11 -17.25
C PHE A 123 -8.27 0.86 -17.03
N ALA A 124 -8.54 1.95 -16.34
CA ALA A 124 -7.46 2.81 -15.87
C ALA A 124 -6.60 2.06 -14.82
N PRO A 125 -5.27 2.21 -14.86
CA PRO A 125 -4.41 1.62 -13.85
C PRO A 125 -4.74 2.19 -12.47
N ASP A 126 -4.70 1.32 -11.44
CA ASP A 126 -4.89 1.73 -10.06
C ASP A 126 -3.62 2.46 -9.57
N PRO A 127 -3.71 3.73 -9.14
CA PRO A 127 -2.55 4.48 -8.65
C PRO A 127 -1.91 3.87 -7.39
N TYR A 128 -2.66 3.13 -6.57
CA TYR A 128 -2.09 2.40 -5.43
C TYR A 128 -1.20 1.25 -5.90
N VAL A 129 -1.62 0.51 -6.93
CA VAL A 129 -0.83 -0.57 -7.53
C VAL A 129 0.46 -0.02 -8.16
N LEU A 130 0.38 1.09 -8.89
CA LEU A 130 1.55 1.76 -9.45
C LEU A 130 2.54 2.19 -8.35
N ASN A 131 2.05 2.83 -7.29
CA ASN A 131 2.92 3.24 -6.19
C ASN A 131 3.56 2.04 -5.48
N SER A 132 2.82 0.95 -5.27
CA SER A 132 3.35 -0.29 -4.68
C SER A 132 4.37 -0.96 -5.58
N ARG A 133 4.11 -1.03 -6.91
CA ARG A 133 5.10 -1.51 -7.87
C ARG A 133 6.38 -0.68 -7.86
N GLY A 134 6.26 0.65 -7.77
CA GLY A 134 7.38 1.56 -7.59
C GLY A 134 8.19 1.25 -6.32
N ASN A 135 7.54 0.96 -5.20
CA ASN A 135 8.20 0.54 -3.96
C ASN A 135 8.99 -0.77 -4.14
N VAL A 136 8.41 -1.74 -4.84
CA VAL A 136 9.08 -3.02 -5.13
C VAL A 136 10.26 -2.82 -6.09
N ARG A 137 10.09 -1.99 -7.14
CA ARG A 137 11.18 -1.62 -8.08
C ARG A 137 12.33 -0.93 -7.35
N GLY A 138 12.02 -0.01 -6.43
CA GLY A 138 13.02 0.61 -5.55
C GLY A 138 13.75 -0.40 -4.68
N SER A 139 13.04 -1.37 -4.08
CA SER A 139 13.65 -2.45 -3.28
C SER A 139 14.57 -3.36 -4.12
N LEU A 140 14.33 -3.44 -5.44
CA LEU A 140 15.18 -4.13 -6.42
C LEU A 140 16.29 -3.24 -7.01
N GLY A 141 16.43 -1.99 -6.55
CA GLY A 141 17.40 -1.02 -7.08
C GLY A 141 17.03 -0.39 -8.43
N ARG A 142 15.84 -0.64 -8.96
CA ARG A 142 15.36 -0.15 -10.25
C ARG A 142 14.76 1.26 -10.11
N TRP A 143 15.58 2.23 -9.69
CA TRP A 143 15.11 3.55 -9.26
C TRP A 143 14.52 4.41 -10.38
N ASN A 144 14.98 4.27 -11.64
CA ASN A 144 14.37 4.96 -12.77
C ASN A 144 12.93 4.48 -12.98
N ASP A 145 12.72 3.16 -13.03
CA ASP A 145 11.39 2.58 -13.21
C ASP A 145 10.48 2.89 -12.02
N ALA A 146 11.03 2.91 -10.80
CA ALA A 146 10.29 3.29 -9.60
C ALA A 146 9.81 4.75 -9.66
N LYS A 147 10.69 5.67 -10.09
CA LYS A 147 10.37 7.10 -10.25
C LYS A 147 9.22 7.30 -11.25
N ASP A 148 9.23 6.59 -12.37
CA ASP A 148 8.19 6.67 -13.38
C ASP A 148 6.84 6.14 -12.88
N ASP A 149 6.85 5.05 -12.11
CA ASP A 149 5.65 4.54 -11.44
C ASP A 149 5.07 5.52 -10.42
N TYR A 150 5.92 6.15 -9.61
CA TYR A 150 5.50 7.15 -8.63
C TYR A 150 4.92 8.41 -9.30
N GLU A 151 5.51 8.84 -10.42
CA GLU A 151 4.98 9.97 -11.20
C GLU A 151 3.60 9.65 -11.73
N SER A 152 3.45 8.50 -12.40
CA SER A 152 2.17 8.04 -12.95
C SER A 152 1.11 7.90 -11.85
N ALA A 153 1.47 7.33 -10.70
CA ALA A 153 0.56 7.22 -9.55
C ALA A 153 0.13 8.61 -9.05
N GLY A 154 1.08 9.53 -8.87
CA GLY A 154 0.80 10.90 -8.42
C GLY A 154 -0.12 11.65 -9.36
N ASP A 155 0.12 11.53 -10.68
CA ASP A 155 -0.70 12.16 -11.71
C ASP A 155 -2.12 11.60 -11.73
N LEU A 156 -2.29 10.29 -11.61
CA LEU A 156 -3.61 9.66 -11.53
C LEU A 156 -4.37 10.09 -10.28
N PHE A 157 -3.73 10.13 -9.11
CA PHE A 157 -4.36 10.66 -7.90
C PHE A 157 -4.77 12.12 -8.04
N GLN A 158 -3.94 12.95 -8.68
CA GLN A 158 -4.20 14.38 -8.85
C GLN A 158 -5.30 14.65 -9.88
N ASN A 159 -5.33 13.93 -11.00
CA ASN A 159 -6.19 14.19 -12.15
C ASN A 159 -7.48 13.39 -12.15
N ALA A 160 -7.68 12.44 -11.22
CA ALA A 160 -8.89 11.64 -11.15
C ALA A 160 -10.11 12.50 -10.84
N LYS A 161 -10.93 12.78 -11.87
CA LYS A 161 -12.27 13.38 -11.72
C LYS A 161 -13.20 12.32 -11.14
N GLY A 162 -13.40 12.35 -9.83
CA GLY A 162 -14.26 11.40 -9.11
C GLY A 162 -13.60 10.03 -9.01
N PHE A 163 -13.16 9.68 -7.81
CA PHE A 163 -12.60 8.37 -7.57
C PHE A 163 -13.72 7.33 -7.63
N ARG A 164 -13.69 6.43 -8.58
CA ARG A 164 -14.71 5.38 -8.77
C ARG A 164 -14.83 4.42 -7.58
N ASN A 165 -13.84 4.43 -6.67
CA ASN A 165 -13.77 3.54 -5.49
C ASN A 165 -14.22 4.21 -4.19
N GLY A 166 -14.97 5.33 -4.25
CA GLY A 166 -15.51 5.97 -3.04
C GLY A 166 -14.49 6.72 -2.16
N ALA A 167 -13.23 6.80 -2.58
CA ALA A 167 -12.22 7.52 -1.82
C ALA A 167 -12.52 9.04 -1.76
N SER A 168 -12.36 9.62 -0.58
CA SER A 168 -12.57 11.05 -0.37
C SER A 168 -11.54 11.91 -1.10
N THR A 169 -11.82 13.20 -1.29
CA THR A 169 -10.85 14.16 -1.85
C THR A 169 -9.57 14.20 -1.02
N THR A 170 -9.66 14.08 0.30
CA THR A 170 -8.52 14.04 1.21
C THR A 170 -7.63 12.82 0.93
N GLN A 171 -8.20 11.62 0.82
CA GLN A 171 -7.44 10.39 0.51
C GLN A 171 -6.69 10.50 -0.83
N ARG A 172 -7.29 11.12 -1.84
CA ARG A 172 -6.62 11.37 -3.13
C ARG A 172 -5.44 12.33 -3.02
N LEU A 173 -5.62 13.41 -2.25
CA LEU A 173 -4.54 14.37 -2.00
C LEU A 173 -3.40 13.71 -1.24
N ASP A 174 -3.69 12.92 -0.22
CA ASP A 174 -2.70 12.18 0.55
C ASP A 174 -1.96 11.16 -0.33
N GLY A 175 -2.68 10.42 -1.18
CA GLY A 175 -2.10 9.49 -2.16
C GLY A 175 -1.16 10.20 -3.14
N ALA A 176 -1.57 11.35 -3.69
CA ALA A 176 -0.74 12.15 -4.58
C ALA A 176 0.52 12.67 -3.87
N ILE A 177 0.40 13.21 -2.66
CA ILE A 177 1.55 13.68 -1.86
C ILE A 177 2.50 12.54 -1.57
N TYR A 178 1.99 11.37 -1.21
CA TYR A 178 2.81 10.20 -0.93
C TYR A 178 3.58 9.71 -2.17
N ALA A 179 2.92 9.60 -3.30
CA ALA A 179 3.54 9.18 -4.56
C ALA A 179 4.60 10.19 -5.03
N TYR A 180 4.29 11.48 -5.03
CA TYR A 180 5.28 12.50 -5.40
C TYR A 180 6.42 12.63 -4.38
N SER A 181 6.19 12.34 -3.08
CA SER A 181 7.26 12.22 -2.10
C SER A 181 8.21 11.09 -2.47
N ASN A 182 7.68 9.91 -2.79
CA ASN A 182 8.48 8.77 -3.25
C ASN A 182 9.26 9.09 -4.54
N LYS A 183 8.63 9.79 -5.51
CA LYS A 183 9.31 10.27 -6.71
C LYS A 183 10.50 11.17 -6.37
N ALA A 184 10.33 12.13 -5.46
CA ALA A 184 11.40 13.04 -5.06
C ALA A 184 12.56 12.31 -4.38
N LEU A 185 12.25 11.33 -3.52
CA LEU A 185 13.26 10.48 -2.87
C LEU A 185 14.03 9.64 -3.90
N ALA A 186 13.35 9.06 -4.89
CA ALA A 186 13.98 8.32 -5.99
C ALA A 186 14.82 9.24 -6.87
N THR A 187 14.39 10.48 -7.11
CA THR A 187 15.16 11.51 -7.84
C THR A 187 16.48 11.80 -7.13
N ALA A 188 16.47 11.94 -5.81
CA ALA A 188 17.70 12.11 -5.02
C ALA A 188 18.62 10.89 -5.07
N GLN A 189 18.04 9.68 -5.04
CA GLN A 189 18.79 8.42 -5.16
C GLN A 189 19.52 8.32 -6.50
N LEU A 190 18.93 8.88 -7.55
CA LEU A 190 19.52 8.92 -8.89
C LEU A 190 20.58 10.03 -9.05
N GLY A 191 20.87 10.79 -7.99
CA GLY A 191 21.90 11.84 -7.98
C GLY A 191 21.40 13.25 -8.30
N ASP A 192 20.16 13.44 -8.67
CA ASP A 192 19.57 14.77 -8.90
C ASP A 192 19.04 15.35 -7.57
N GLU A 193 19.96 15.74 -6.69
CA GLU A 193 19.60 16.31 -5.39
C GLU A 193 18.92 17.68 -5.52
N ALA A 194 19.32 18.48 -6.47
CA ALA A 194 18.73 19.81 -6.68
C ALA A 194 17.28 19.69 -7.17
N GLY A 195 17.01 18.78 -8.12
CA GLY A 195 15.66 18.46 -8.57
C GLY A 195 14.79 17.87 -7.47
N ALA A 196 15.33 16.95 -6.68
CA ALA A 196 14.65 16.37 -5.53
C ALA A 196 14.27 17.43 -4.48
N LEU A 197 15.20 18.34 -4.14
CA LEU A 197 14.96 19.42 -3.20
C LEU A 197 13.84 20.34 -3.69
N LYS A 198 13.87 20.75 -4.97
CA LYS A 198 12.80 21.56 -5.58
C LYS A 198 11.43 20.87 -5.51
N GLN A 199 11.37 19.54 -5.76
CA GLN A 199 10.14 18.76 -5.65
C GLN A 199 9.64 18.73 -4.20
N VAL A 200 10.51 18.45 -3.24
CA VAL A 200 10.16 18.43 -1.81
C VAL A 200 9.72 19.81 -1.30
N GLU A 201 10.37 20.89 -1.71
CA GLU A 201 9.94 22.25 -1.39
C GLU A 201 8.50 22.55 -1.90
N ALA A 202 8.16 22.08 -3.09
CA ALA A 202 6.79 22.19 -3.60
C ALA A 202 5.80 21.37 -2.75
N LEU A 203 6.18 20.18 -2.34
CA LEU A 203 5.35 19.31 -1.49
C LEU A 203 5.16 19.87 -0.08
N THR A 204 6.17 20.53 0.52
CA THR A 204 6.02 21.17 1.84
C THR A 204 4.99 22.31 1.84
N ARG A 205 4.76 22.96 0.69
CA ARG A 205 3.68 23.96 0.55
C ARG A 205 2.31 23.33 0.43
N ARG A 206 2.21 22.16 -0.22
CA ARG A 206 0.94 21.45 -0.44
C ARG A 206 0.50 20.62 0.78
N ALA A 207 1.46 20.06 1.51
CA ALA A 207 1.26 19.24 2.70
C ALA A 207 2.14 19.72 3.86
N PRO A 208 1.82 20.89 4.44
CA PRO A 208 2.67 21.54 5.45
C PRO A 208 2.84 20.70 6.74
N ASN A 209 1.89 19.81 7.04
CA ASN A 209 1.89 18.97 8.23
C ASN A 209 2.39 17.52 7.96
N SER A 210 2.90 17.23 6.76
CA SER A 210 3.45 15.90 6.46
C SER A 210 4.85 15.77 7.07
N ALA A 211 4.97 14.91 8.09
CA ALA A 211 6.27 14.59 8.71
C ALA A 211 7.22 13.94 7.72
N ASP A 212 6.72 13.10 6.79
CA ASP A 212 7.51 12.44 5.75
C ASP A 212 8.20 13.47 4.85
N VAL A 213 7.40 14.37 4.26
CA VAL A 213 7.90 15.43 3.37
C VAL A 213 8.86 16.37 4.11
N ARG A 214 8.57 16.71 5.37
CA ARG A 214 9.41 17.58 6.19
C ARG A 214 10.73 16.93 6.58
N ALA A 215 10.73 15.63 6.91
CA ALA A 215 11.96 14.88 7.20
C ALA A 215 12.83 14.77 5.94
N ALA A 216 12.23 14.53 4.78
CA ALA A 216 12.93 14.53 3.50
C ALA A 216 13.53 15.92 3.18
N ALA A 217 12.78 16.99 3.44
CA ALA A 217 13.27 18.36 3.28
C ALA A 217 14.48 18.64 4.19
N ALA A 218 14.40 18.25 5.45
CA ALA A 218 15.50 18.43 6.40
C ALA A 218 16.79 17.74 5.94
N ALA A 219 16.68 16.47 5.49
CA ALA A 219 17.80 15.70 4.97
C ALA A 219 18.42 16.33 3.72
N LEU A 220 17.61 16.81 2.77
CA LEU A 220 18.07 17.43 1.53
C LEU A 220 18.64 18.83 1.76
N TYR A 221 18.01 19.65 2.61
CA TYR A 221 18.56 20.97 2.98
C TYR A 221 19.92 20.84 3.66
N TYR A 222 20.05 19.85 4.57
CA TYR A 222 21.30 19.58 5.23
C TYR A 222 22.40 19.19 4.24
N SER A 223 22.12 18.25 3.34
CA SER A 223 23.03 17.83 2.25
C SER A 223 23.46 19.01 1.37
N ALA A 224 22.58 19.99 1.17
CA ALA A 224 22.85 21.22 0.39
C ALA A 224 23.54 22.33 1.19
N GLY A 225 23.94 22.10 2.44
CA GLY A 225 24.56 23.11 3.31
C GLY A 225 23.61 24.21 3.83
N ARG A 226 22.29 24.03 3.63
CA ARG A 226 21.25 24.97 4.06
C ARG A 226 20.76 24.63 5.47
N PHE A 227 21.64 24.73 6.46
CA PHE A 227 21.45 24.23 7.82
C PHE A 227 20.22 24.81 8.52
N GLY A 228 20.02 26.15 8.45
CA GLY A 228 18.83 26.78 9.06
C GLY A 228 17.51 26.25 8.45
N ASN A 229 17.47 26.05 7.13
CA ASN A 229 16.30 25.47 6.49
C ASN A 229 16.06 24.00 6.92
N ALA A 230 17.14 23.25 7.16
CA ALA A 230 17.06 21.87 7.63
C ALA A 230 16.47 21.80 9.04
N GLU A 231 16.92 22.69 9.94
CA GLU A 231 16.39 22.82 11.29
C GLU A 231 14.92 23.22 11.30
N ASP A 232 14.54 24.25 10.57
CA ASP A 232 13.14 24.70 10.43
C ASP A 232 12.23 23.58 9.90
N ALA A 233 12.70 22.84 8.89
CA ALA A 233 11.94 21.73 8.32
C ALA A 233 11.74 20.61 9.35
N TRP A 234 12.79 20.29 10.12
CA TRP A 234 12.73 19.26 11.15
C TRP A 234 11.86 19.66 12.35
N GLU A 235 11.94 20.88 12.82
CA GLU A 235 11.09 21.39 13.90
C GLU A 235 9.61 21.29 13.52
N ARG A 236 9.28 21.63 12.28
CA ARG A 236 7.92 21.47 11.76
C ARG A 236 7.53 20.00 11.61
N ALA A 237 8.46 19.09 11.24
CA ALA A 237 8.20 17.65 11.25
C ALA A 237 7.90 17.13 12.65
N CYS A 238 8.51 17.74 13.68
CA CYS A 238 8.35 17.38 15.08
C CYS A 238 7.20 18.12 15.79
N SER A 239 6.43 18.93 15.07
CA SER A 239 5.21 19.52 15.63
C SER A 239 4.26 18.42 16.11
N ARG A 240 3.36 18.79 17.02
CA ARG A 240 2.40 17.85 17.62
C ARG A 240 1.55 17.11 16.58
N GLU A 241 1.23 17.79 15.48
CA GLU A 241 0.36 17.28 14.42
C GLU A 241 1.10 16.37 13.44
N ALA A 242 2.37 16.64 13.17
CA ALA A 242 3.13 15.93 12.15
C ALA A 242 3.81 14.66 12.65
N GLY A 243 4.39 14.67 13.86
CA GLY A 243 4.90 13.46 14.53
C GLY A 243 6.18 12.88 13.94
N CYS A 244 7.34 13.53 14.14
CA CYS A 244 8.63 13.07 13.61
C CYS A 244 9.24 11.84 14.29
N ALA A 245 8.70 11.35 15.41
CA ALA A 245 9.34 10.35 16.25
C ALA A 245 9.81 9.11 15.47
N LYS A 246 8.97 8.63 14.55
CA LYS A 246 9.29 7.47 13.70
C LYS A 246 10.41 7.73 12.67
N TYR A 247 10.68 8.98 12.30
CA TYR A 247 11.78 9.33 11.39
C TYR A 247 13.14 9.46 12.11
N LYS A 248 13.17 9.39 13.44
CA LYS A 248 14.40 9.22 14.23
C LYS A 248 14.86 7.77 14.24
N ASP A 249 13.96 6.83 14.00
CA ASP A 249 14.24 5.40 13.86
C ASP A 249 14.60 5.10 12.40
N LEU A 250 15.89 4.97 12.14
CA LEU A 250 16.37 4.67 10.79
C LEU A 250 15.97 3.27 10.30
N ASP A 251 15.68 2.33 11.19
CA ASP A 251 15.14 1.01 10.79
C ASP A 251 13.73 1.14 10.26
N TYR A 252 12.88 1.93 10.92
CA TYR A 252 11.57 2.31 10.37
C TYR A 252 11.68 2.96 8.99
N VAL A 253 12.61 3.92 8.83
CA VAL A 253 12.79 4.65 7.55
C VAL A 253 13.23 3.71 6.43
N ARG A 254 14.17 2.79 6.71
CA ARG A 254 14.67 1.80 5.74
C ARG A 254 13.64 0.73 5.39
N ARG A 255 13.06 0.10 6.40
CA ARG A 255 12.30 -1.16 6.22
C ARG A 255 10.81 -0.95 6.04
N ILE A 256 10.25 0.01 6.75
CA ILE A 256 8.80 0.27 6.72
C ILE A 256 8.48 1.38 5.71
N ARG A 257 9.14 2.53 5.82
CA ARG A 257 8.93 3.64 4.90
C ARG A 257 9.64 3.43 3.55
N ARG A 258 10.65 2.56 3.52
CA ARG A 258 11.45 2.19 2.34
C ARG A 258 12.07 3.38 1.61
N TRP A 259 12.63 4.31 2.37
CA TRP A 259 13.39 5.38 1.77
C TRP A 259 14.61 4.82 1.04
N PRO A 260 14.98 5.40 -0.12
CA PRO A 260 16.20 5.04 -0.82
C PRO A 260 17.45 5.17 0.06
N PRO A 261 18.45 4.30 -0.11
CA PRO A 261 19.68 4.33 0.72
C PRO A 261 20.31 5.71 0.82
N ALA A 262 20.49 6.42 -0.30
CA ALA A 262 21.09 7.77 -0.30
C ALA A 262 20.30 8.75 0.59
N MET A 263 18.99 8.63 0.65
CA MET A 263 18.16 9.52 1.49
C MET A 263 18.19 9.12 2.96
N VAL A 264 18.30 7.83 3.26
CA VAL A 264 18.52 7.36 4.64
C VAL A 264 19.84 7.85 5.18
N ASP A 265 20.91 7.81 4.37
CA ASP A 265 22.24 8.27 4.76
C ASP A 265 22.25 9.79 5.02
N LYS A 266 21.56 10.59 4.17
CA LYS A 266 21.39 12.03 4.38
C LYS A 266 20.61 12.35 5.66
N LEU A 267 19.54 11.61 5.94
CA LEU A 267 18.77 11.79 7.17
C LEU A 267 19.62 11.39 8.41
N SER A 268 20.38 10.31 8.33
CA SER A 268 21.30 9.88 9.40
C SER A 268 22.32 10.97 9.72
N ALA A 269 22.98 11.51 8.69
CA ALA A 269 23.97 12.57 8.85
C ALA A 269 23.37 13.83 9.50
N PHE A 270 22.14 14.21 9.11
CA PHE A 270 21.42 15.31 9.75
C PHE A 270 21.11 15.03 11.22
N LEU A 271 20.65 13.83 11.56
CA LEU A 271 20.26 13.47 12.92
C LEU A 271 21.44 13.34 13.88
N GLU A 272 22.63 13.00 13.38
CA GLU A 272 23.86 12.90 14.19
C GLU A 272 24.30 14.26 14.75
N LEU A 273 24.01 15.38 14.06
CA LEU A 273 24.29 16.73 14.57
C LEU A 273 23.33 17.18 15.68
N LYS A 274 22.19 16.51 15.82
CA LYS A 274 21.15 16.83 16.80
C LYS A 274 21.30 16.02 18.10
N ARG A 275 22.34 15.18 18.18
CA ARG A 275 22.71 14.44 19.40
C ARG A 275 23.75 15.26 20.21
#